data_0968ceabad31c0b79d147d0117ad850f
#
_entry.id   0968ceabad31c0b79d147d0117ad850f
#
_cell.length_a   1.000
_cell.length_b   1.000
_cell.length_c   1.000
_cell.angle_alpha   90.00
_cell.angle_beta   90.00
_cell.angle_gamma   90.00
#
_symmetry.space_group_name_H-M   'P 1'
#
loop_
_entity.id
_entity.type
_entity.pdbx_description
1 polymer ?
#
loop_
_entity_poly.entity_id
_entity_poly.type
_entity_poly.pdbx_seq_one_letter_code
_entity_poly.pdbx_strand_id
1 'polypeptide(L)'
;MLQGLLIAAGAVALWTHFRGIGKVALALLAICAVGVVLVGLAPSDQNPALHTVGATIHFVAAGLGICVMGVALWRDGERESNRRWMGYLSVIMGTIILTATAALGSLGHSNISAGTIERIGAYSIVIWLMAMGCQKTFWWT
;
A
#
# COMPACT_ATOMS: atom_id res chain seq x y z
N MET A 1 -12.40 -1.67 7.35
CA MET A 1 -11.82 -2.42 8.48
C MET A 1 -11.25 -3.78 8.05
N LEU A 2 -11.99 -4.66 7.37
CA LEU A 2 -11.51 -5.98 6.93
C LEU A 2 -10.20 -5.91 6.11
N GLN A 3 -10.11 -4.97 5.17
CA GLN A 3 -8.89 -4.77 4.36
C GLN A 3 -7.67 -4.47 5.24
N GLY A 4 -7.80 -3.63 6.27
CA GLY A 4 -6.70 -3.33 7.18
C GLY A 4 -6.23 -4.57 7.95
N LEU A 5 -7.16 -5.38 8.43
CA LEU A 5 -6.84 -6.65 9.12
C LEU A 5 -6.11 -7.63 8.19
N LEU A 6 -6.55 -7.74 6.93
CA LEU A 6 -5.91 -8.61 5.94
C LEU A 6 -4.49 -8.11 5.58
N ILE A 7 -4.28 -6.81 5.45
CA ILE A 7 -2.93 -6.24 5.22
C ILE A 7 -2.02 -6.53 6.41
N ALA A 8 -2.51 -6.31 7.63
CA ALA A 8 -1.74 -6.59 8.85
C ALA A 8 -1.37 -8.07 8.96
N ALA A 9 -2.33 -8.96 8.75
CA ALA A 9 -2.11 -10.41 8.76
C ALA A 9 -1.09 -10.83 7.68
N GLY A 10 -1.18 -10.27 6.48
CA GLY A 10 -0.21 -10.51 5.40
C GLY A 10 1.19 -10.03 5.76
N ALA A 11 1.31 -8.83 6.36
CA ALA A 11 2.60 -8.29 6.80
C ALA A 11 3.26 -9.17 7.87
N VAL A 12 2.47 -9.67 8.84
CA VAL A 12 2.96 -10.59 9.88
C VAL A 12 3.37 -11.93 9.26
N ALA A 13 2.55 -12.53 8.41
CA ALA A 13 2.83 -13.81 7.77
C ALA A 13 4.11 -13.77 6.92
N LEU A 14 4.36 -12.65 6.25
CA LEU A 14 5.54 -12.47 5.40
C LEU A 14 6.79 -12.01 6.16
N TRP A 15 6.68 -11.64 7.44
CA TRP A 15 7.78 -11.06 8.21
C TRP A 15 9.04 -11.92 8.26
N THR A 16 8.89 -13.23 8.31
CA THR A 16 10.01 -14.19 8.36
C THR A 16 10.65 -14.43 7.00
N HIS A 17 9.92 -14.17 5.91
CA HIS A 17 10.36 -14.40 4.53
C HIS A 17 11.22 -13.24 3.99
N PHE A 18 11.09 -12.05 4.58
CA PHE A 18 11.87 -10.88 4.18
C PHE A 18 12.99 -10.55 5.16
N ARG A 19 14.06 -9.93 4.66
CA ARG A 19 15.18 -9.41 5.45
C ARG A 19 15.46 -7.95 5.08
N GLY A 20 16.21 -7.26 5.90
CA GLY A 20 16.67 -5.90 5.62
C GLY A 20 15.54 -4.96 5.19
N ILE A 21 15.65 -4.38 4.01
CA ILE A 21 14.72 -3.38 3.48
C ILE A 21 13.30 -3.95 3.26
N GLY A 22 13.16 -5.24 3.02
CA GLY A 22 11.86 -5.89 2.89
C GLY A 22 11.06 -5.85 4.20
N LYS A 23 11.70 -5.95 5.36
CA LYS A 23 11.04 -5.76 6.66
C LYS A 23 10.57 -4.31 6.87
N VAL A 24 11.33 -3.32 6.36
CA VAL A 24 10.90 -1.92 6.39
C VAL A 24 9.62 -1.74 5.56
N ALA A 25 9.54 -2.37 4.39
CA ALA A 25 8.33 -2.36 3.58
C ALA A 25 7.13 -2.96 4.32
N LEU A 26 7.32 -4.12 4.97
CA LEU A 26 6.25 -4.77 5.75
C LEU A 26 5.82 -3.94 6.96
N ALA A 27 6.74 -3.25 7.63
CA ALA A 27 6.42 -2.33 8.72
C ALA A 27 5.57 -1.14 8.23
N LEU A 28 5.91 -0.56 7.08
CA LEU A 28 5.11 0.50 6.45
C LEU A 28 3.72 0.00 6.06
N LEU A 29 3.58 -1.22 5.55
CA LEU A 29 2.28 -1.83 5.25
C LEU A 29 1.47 -2.10 6.53
N ALA A 30 2.11 -2.44 7.64
CA ALA A 30 1.43 -2.56 8.92
C ALA A 30 0.91 -1.19 9.43
N ILE A 31 1.68 -0.12 9.24
CA ILE A 31 1.23 1.27 9.52
C ILE A 31 0.06 1.65 8.60
N CYS A 32 0.13 1.30 7.31
CA CYS A 32 -0.98 1.47 6.37
C CYS A 32 -2.25 0.76 6.88
N ALA A 33 -2.15 -0.45 7.41
CA ALA A 33 -3.27 -1.19 7.96
C ALA A 33 -3.95 -0.45 9.13
N VAL A 34 -3.18 0.20 10.00
CA VAL A 34 -3.72 1.07 11.08
C VAL A 34 -4.52 2.22 10.48
N GLY A 35 -4.01 2.88 9.43
CA GLY A 35 -4.72 3.94 8.72
C GLY A 35 -6.09 3.49 8.19
N VAL A 36 -6.15 2.30 7.56
CA VAL A 36 -7.43 1.71 7.06
C VAL A 36 -8.42 1.45 8.21
N VAL A 37 -7.93 0.97 9.34
CA VAL A 37 -8.80 0.71 10.51
C VAL A 37 -9.36 2.04 11.04
N LEU A 38 -8.53 3.10 11.14
CA LEU A 38 -8.98 4.43 11.56
C LEU A 38 -10.04 5.00 10.62
N VAL A 39 -9.84 4.89 9.30
CA VAL A 39 -10.86 5.30 8.30
C VAL A 39 -12.17 4.56 8.49
N GLY A 40 -12.10 3.25 8.78
CA GLY A 40 -13.29 2.43 9.01
C GLY A 40 -14.01 2.70 10.33
N LEU A 41 -13.29 3.22 11.34
CA LEU A 41 -13.86 3.61 12.65
C LEU A 41 -14.40 5.02 12.66
N ALA A 42 -13.92 5.88 11.78
CA ALA A 42 -14.30 7.29 11.72
C ALA A 42 -14.84 7.62 10.31
N PRO A 43 -16.13 7.39 10.05
CA PRO A 43 -16.77 7.82 8.80
C PRO A 43 -16.63 9.33 8.60
N SER A 44 -16.43 9.75 7.35
CA SER A 44 -16.13 11.15 7.00
C SER A 44 -17.25 12.12 7.34
N ASP A 45 -18.49 11.65 7.43
CA ASP A 45 -19.69 12.41 7.84
C ASP A 45 -19.77 12.62 9.35
N GLN A 46 -19.15 11.73 10.16
CA GLN A 46 -19.18 11.81 11.62
C GLN A 46 -17.92 12.46 12.20
N ASN A 47 -16.76 12.11 11.67
CA ASN A 47 -15.48 12.66 12.14
C ASN A 47 -14.50 12.86 10.98
N PRO A 48 -14.67 13.95 10.18
CA PRO A 48 -13.85 14.21 9.01
C PRO A 48 -12.36 14.38 9.33
N ALA A 49 -12.02 14.94 10.48
CA ALA A 49 -10.63 15.14 10.87
C ALA A 49 -9.91 13.79 11.10
N LEU A 50 -10.50 12.88 11.87
CA LEU A 50 -9.92 11.57 12.13
C LEU A 50 -9.91 10.70 10.87
N HIS A 51 -10.95 10.81 10.02
CA HIS A 51 -11.00 10.16 8.72
C HIS A 51 -9.82 10.58 7.83
N THR A 52 -9.58 11.89 7.72
CA THR A 52 -8.48 12.45 6.92
C THR A 52 -7.12 12.00 7.44
N VAL A 53 -6.92 11.99 8.76
CA VAL A 53 -5.68 11.47 9.37
C VAL A 53 -5.49 10.00 9.02
N GLY A 54 -6.53 9.17 9.19
CA GLY A 54 -6.48 7.75 8.84
C GLY A 54 -6.19 7.52 7.35
N ALA A 55 -6.85 8.26 6.47
CA ALA A 55 -6.64 8.18 5.02
C ALA A 55 -5.21 8.61 4.63
N THR A 56 -4.69 9.67 5.24
CA THR A 56 -3.31 10.13 5.00
C THR A 56 -2.29 9.06 5.41
N ILE A 57 -2.45 8.51 6.61
CA ILE A 57 -1.59 7.41 7.09
C ILE A 57 -1.68 6.23 6.14
N HIS A 58 -2.90 5.83 5.73
CA HIS A 58 -3.14 4.73 4.81
C HIS A 58 -2.39 4.92 3.49
N PHE A 59 -2.66 6.01 2.77
CA PHE A 59 -2.12 6.20 1.43
C PHE A 59 -0.61 6.47 1.43
N VAL A 60 -0.10 7.29 2.36
CA VAL A 60 1.33 7.58 2.44
C VAL A 60 2.12 6.31 2.81
N ALA A 61 1.69 5.60 3.85
CA ALA A 61 2.38 4.39 4.28
C ALA A 61 2.26 3.26 3.24
N ALA A 62 1.11 3.12 2.56
CA ALA A 62 0.95 2.18 1.46
C ALA A 62 1.90 2.50 0.31
N GLY A 63 1.88 3.74 -0.19
CA GLY A 63 2.70 4.16 -1.32
C GLY A 63 4.19 3.95 -1.05
N LEU A 64 4.68 4.42 0.11
CA LEU A 64 6.06 4.21 0.52
C LEU A 64 6.38 2.72 0.72
N GLY A 65 5.52 1.98 1.42
CA GLY A 65 5.72 0.55 1.68
C GLY A 65 5.79 -0.28 0.41
N ILE A 66 4.91 0.01 -0.56
CA ILE A 66 4.88 -0.68 -1.86
C ILE A 66 6.12 -0.30 -2.69
N CYS A 67 6.57 0.96 -2.71
CA CYS A 67 7.81 1.36 -3.37
C CYS A 67 9.03 0.67 -2.76
N VAL A 68 9.14 0.66 -1.43
CA VAL A 68 10.26 0.00 -0.71
C VAL A 68 10.23 -1.51 -0.95
N MET A 69 9.05 -2.13 -1.00
CA MET A 69 8.91 -3.54 -1.38
C MET A 69 9.40 -3.78 -2.80
N GLY A 70 9.10 -2.89 -3.74
CA GLY A 70 9.60 -2.97 -5.11
C GLY A 70 11.12 -2.97 -5.18
N VAL A 71 11.78 -2.10 -4.41
CA VAL A 71 13.25 -2.07 -4.32
C VAL A 71 13.81 -3.33 -3.66
N ALA A 72 13.13 -3.87 -2.63
CA ALA A 72 13.52 -5.12 -2.00
C ALA A 72 13.47 -6.28 -2.99
N LEU A 73 12.36 -6.42 -3.70
CA LEU A 73 12.17 -7.46 -4.70
C LEU A 73 13.16 -7.35 -5.87
N TRP A 74 13.52 -6.13 -6.24
CA TRP A 74 14.48 -5.89 -7.31
C TRP A 74 15.90 -6.31 -6.89
N ARG A 75 16.31 -5.98 -5.68
CA ARG A 75 17.62 -6.37 -5.13
C ARG A 75 17.76 -7.88 -4.95
N ASP A 76 16.71 -8.52 -4.43
CA ASP A 76 16.70 -9.96 -4.20
C ASP A 76 16.49 -10.75 -5.50
N GLY A 77 15.95 -10.12 -6.54
CA GLY A 77 15.52 -10.72 -7.80
C GLY A 77 16.61 -10.81 -8.87
N GLU A 78 17.89 -10.64 -8.55
CA GLU A 78 18.97 -10.75 -9.57
C GLU A 78 18.99 -12.10 -10.30
N ARG A 79 18.39 -13.15 -9.73
CA ARG A 79 18.32 -14.49 -10.30
C ARG A 79 16.98 -14.90 -10.93
N GLU A 80 15.89 -14.17 -10.68
CA GLU A 80 14.54 -14.55 -11.16
C GLU A 80 13.83 -13.40 -11.85
N SER A 81 13.54 -13.57 -13.15
CA SER A 81 12.81 -12.58 -13.99
C SER A 81 11.47 -12.15 -13.37
N ASN A 82 10.78 -13.08 -12.71
CA ASN A 82 9.46 -12.84 -12.12
C ASN A 82 9.52 -11.88 -10.92
N ARG A 83 10.58 -11.95 -10.12
CA ARG A 83 10.82 -11.01 -8.99
C ARG A 83 11.08 -9.59 -9.49
N ARG A 84 11.86 -9.45 -10.56
CA ARG A 84 12.12 -8.14 -11.17
C ARG A 84 10.86 -7.47 -11.67
N TRP A 85 10.00 -8.22 -12.37
CA TRP A 85 8.72 -7.71 -12.84
C TRP A 85 7.86 -7.18 -11.69
N MET A 86 7.73 -7.96 -10.62
CA MET A 86 6.99 -7.53 -9.43
C MET A 86 7.64 -6.32 -8.76
N GLY A 87 8.95 -6.21 -8.77
CA GLY A 87 9.66 -5.02 -8.32
C GLY A 87 9.25 -3.77 -9.11
N TYR A 88 9.24 -3.84 -10.44
CA TYR A 88 8.78 -2.73 -11.29
C TYR A 88 7.31 -2.39 -11.05
N LEU A 89 6.44 -3.39 -11.03
CA LEU A 89 5.01 -3.19 -10.75
C LEU A 89 4.82 -2.49 -9.40
N SER A 90 5.54 -2.91 -8.37
CA SER A 90 5.46 -2.30 -7.04
C SER A 90 5.89 -0.84 -7.05
N VAL A 91 7.00 -0.50 -7.70
CA VAL A 91 7.45 0.90 -7.80
C VAL A 91 6.42 1.75 -8.55
N ILE A 92 5.89 1.25 -9.68
CA ILE A 92 4.86 1.96 -10.44
C ILE A 92 3.61 2.19 -9.59
N MET A 93 3.07 1.15 -8.96
CA MET A 93 1.85 1.27 -8.14
C MET A 93 2.07 2.18 -6.93
N GLY A 94 3.19 2.04 -6.23
CA GLY A 94 3.53 2.91 -5.11
C GLY A 94 3.66 4.38 -5.52
N THR A 95 4.25 4.66 -6.69
CA THR A 95 4.36 6.02 -7.23
C THR A 95 2.98 6.59 -7.59
N ILE A 96 2.10 5.80 -8.20
CA ILE A 96 0.72 6.21 -8.51
C ILE A 96 -0.02 6.59 -7.21
N ILE A 97 0.11 5.79 -6.15
CA ILE A 97 -0.52 6.06 -4.86
C ILE A 97 0.00 7.38 -4.26
N LEU A 98 1.32 7.59 -4.25
CA LEU A 98 1.92 8.80 -3.69
C LEU A 98 1.55 10.05 -4.49
N THR A 99 1.53 9.98 -5.82
CA THR A 99 1.11 11.10 -6.67
C THR A 99 -0.36 11.42 -6.51
N ALA A 100 -1.24 10.41 -6.43
CA ALA A 100 -2.65 10.58 -6.14
C ALA A 100 -2.85 11.25 -4.76
N THR A 101 -2.10 10.82 -3.75
CA THR A 101 -2.16 11.40 -2.40
C THR A 101 -1.70 12.87 -2.39
N ALA A 102 -0.62 13.19 -3.08
CA ALA A 102 -0.13 14.57 -3.23
C ALA A 102 -1.15 15.47 -3.96
N ALA A 103 -1.78 14.94 -5.02
CA ALA A 103 -2.82 15.64 -5.75
C ALA A 103 -4.05 15.93 -4.88
N LEU A 104 -4.49 14.98 -4.04
CA LEU A 104 -5.57 15.19 -3.08
C LEU A 104 -5.24 16.29 -2.08
N GLY A 105 -4.01 16.31 -1.57
CA GLY A 105 -3.55 17.35 -0.64
C GLY A 105 -3.54 18.76 -1.26
N SER A 106 -3.21 18.86 -2.56
CA SER A 106 -3.13 20.15 -3.26
C SER A 106 -4.47 20.67 -3.76
N LEU A 107 -5.39 19.79 -4.19
CA LEU A 107 -6.68 20.17 -4.77
C LEU A 107 -7.78 20.39 -3.74
N GLY A 108 -7.59 19.94 -2.51
CA GLY A 108 -8.61 19.95 -1.45
C GLY A 108 -9.72 18.91 -1.70
N HIS A 109 -10.41 18.53 -0.64
CA HIS A 109 -11.43 17.47 -0.66
C HIS A 109 -12.79 17.89 -1.27
N SER A 110 -12.93 19.14 -1.69
CA SER A 110 -14.21 19.70 -2.18
C SER A 110 -14.43 19.57 -3.69
N ASN A 111 -13.49 19.04 -4.44
CA ASN A 111 -13.59 18.89 -5.90
C ASN A 111 -14.18 17.54 -6.28
N ILE A 112 -15.06 17.52 -7.30
CA ILE A 112 -15.61 16.29 -7.90
C ILE A 112 -14.50 15.30 -8.33
N SER A 113 -13.36 15.83 -8.76
CA SER A 113 -12.17 15.04 -9.11
C SER A 113 -11.49 14.36 -7.89
N ALA A 114 -11.67 14.85 -6.67
CA ALA A 114 -11.03 14.30 -5.48
C ALA A 114 -11.42 12.83 -5.24
N GLY A 115 -12.71 12.51 -5.36
CA GLY A 115 -13.18 11.13 -5.22
C GLY A 115 -12.63 10.18 -6.30
N THR A 116 -12.37 10.68 -7.50
CA THR A 116 -11.74 9.87 -8.57
C THR A 116 -10.27 9.62 -8.26
N ILE A 117 -9.53 10.63 -7.82
CA ILE A 117 -8.11 10.52 -7.45
C ILE A 117 -7.94 9.57 -6.28
N GLU A 118 -8.80 9.67 -5.26
CA GLU A 118 -8.80 8.75 -4.12
C GLU A 118 -9.00 7.29 -4.55
N ARG A 119 -9.94 7.03 -5.46
CA ARG A 119 -10.18 5.68 -6.01
C ARG A 119 -8.99 5.15 -6.80
N ILE A 120 -8.30 6.00 -7.57
CA ILE A 120 -7.08 5.60 -8.27
C ILE A 120 -6.03 5.10 -7.27
N GLY A 121 -5.80 5.84 -6.18
CA GLY A 121 -4.91 5.41 -5.11
C GLY A 121 -5.35 4.09 -4.46
N ALA A 122 -6.62 3.99 -4.07
CA ALA A 122 -7.18 2.82 -3.41
C ALA A 122 -7.14 1.56 -4.29
N TYR A 123 -7.53 1.68 -5.57
CA TYR A 123 -7.51 0.54 -6.50
C TYR A 123 -6.09 0.09 -6.81
N SER A 124 -5.12 1.01 -6.88
CA SER A 124 -3.71 0.64 -7.07
C SER A 124 -3.19 -0.26 -5.94
N ILE A 125 -3.60 0.01 -4.69
CA ILE A 125 -3.26 -0.84 -3.54
C ILE A 125 -3.89 -2.24 -3.71
N VAL A 126 -5.18 -2.30 -4.06
CA VAL A 126 -5.90 -3.58 -4.22
C VAL A 126 -5.31 -4.40 -5.35
N ILE A 127 -5.05 -3.79 -6.50
CA ILE A 127 -4.44 -4.46 -7.66
C ILE A 127 -3.07 -5.01 -7.28
N TRP A 128 -2.26 -4.22 -6.58
CA TRP A 128 -0.95 -4.66 -6.11
C TRP A 128 -1.04 -5.85 -5.14
N LEU A 129 -1.96 -5.80 -4.17
CA LEU A 129 -2.19 -6.91 -3.22
C LEU A 129 -2.63 -8.19 -3.94
N MET A 130 -3.51 -8.07 -4.93
CA MET A 130 -3.95 -9.21 -5.75
C MET A 130 -2.76 -9.78 -6.56
N ALA A 131 -1.97 -8.94 -7.21
CA ALA A 131 -0.81 -9.37 -7.97
C ALA A 131 0.21 -10.10 -7.09
N MET A 132 0.49 -9.57 -5.90
CA MET A 132 1.36 -10.22 -4.91
C MET A 132 0.80 -11.55 -4.42
N GLY A 133 -0.50 -11.63 -4.15
CA GLY A 133 -1.16 -12.85 -3.67
C GLY A 133 -1.28 -13.95 -4.71
N CYS A 134 -1.39 -13.59 -6.00
CA CYS A 134 -1.48 -14.56 -7.10
C CYS A 134 -0.14 -15.25 -7.42
N GLN A 135 0.96 -14.74 -6.95
CA GLN A 135 2.29 -15.33 -7.19
C GLN A 135 2.58 -16.51 -6.25
N LYS A 136 1.79 -17.57 -6.37
CA LYS A 136 1.88 -18.78 -5.52
C LYS A 136 3.25 -19.47 -5.52
N THR A 137 4.02 -19.34 -6.59
CA THR A 137 5.34 -19.95 -6.73
C THR A 137 6.45 -19.17 -6.03
N PHE A 138 6.14 -18.04 -5.46
CA PHE A 138 7.13 -17.07 -4.99
C PHE A 138 7.56 -17.28 -3.53
N TRP A 139 6.73 -17.93 -2.72
CA TRP A 139 6.90 -17.97 -1.27
C TRP A 139 7.24 -19.36 -0.70
N TRP A 140 7.15 -20.41 -1.53
CA TRP A 140 7.19 -21.80 -1.06
C TRP A 140 8.33 -22.64 -1.64
N THR A 141 9.27 -22.04 -2.35
CA THR A 141 10.55 -22.65 -2.75
C THR A 141 11.71 -22.01 -2.01
#